data_33ad2f429d450e02ac612675b74b721c
#
_entry.id   33ad2f429d450e02ac612675b74b721c
#
_cell.length_a   1.000
_cell.length_b   1.000
_cell.length_c   1.000
_cell.angle_alpha   90.00
_cell.angle_beta   90.00
_cell.angle_gamma   90.00
#
_symmetry.space_group_name_H-M   'P 1'
#
loop_
_entity.id
_entity.type
_entity.pdbx_description
1 polymer ?
#
loop_
_entity_poly.entity_id
_entity_poly.type
_entity_poly.pdbx_seq_one_letter_code
_entity_poly.pdbx_strand_id
1 'polypeptide(L)'
;PIGGYVRMAGMGEDMTEITPGMPLSVELNAVGNVVKINTSKKVQLPHSIPMEVVDFDLEKELFIKGYVNGNEEEETVYKVDHDATIIESDGTEVRIAPLDVQFQSAKLSQRILTNFAGPMNNFILGFILFTLAVFLQGGVTDLNTNQIGQVIPNGPAAEAGLKENDKVLSINNQKIKKYEDXXXXEDFTTIVQKNPEKPLTFVVERNGKEEQLTVTPEKQKVEKQTIGKVGVYPYMKTDLPSKLMGGIQDTLNSTTQIFKALGSLFTGFSLNKLGGPVMMFKLSEEASNAGVSTVVFLMAMLSMNLGIINLLPIPALDGGKIVLNIIEGVRGKPISPEKEGIITLIGFGFVMVLMVLVTWNDIQRFFF
;
A
#
# COMPACT_ATOMS: atom_id res chain seq x y z
N PRO A 1 -12.68 -11.61 4.05
CA PRO A 1 -11.56 -10.65 4.11
C PRO A 1 -11.28 -10.25 5.54
N ILE A 2 -10.00 -10.14 5.86
CA ILE A 2 -9.58 -9.60 7.14
C ILE A 2 -9.49 -8.08 6.98
N GLY A 3 -10.57 -7.39 7.31
CA GLY A 3 -10.63 -5.95 7.20
C GLY A 3 -12.03 -5.49 6.93
N GLY A 4 -12.34 -4.32 7.42
CA GLY A 4 -13.59 -3.63 7.19
C GLY A 4 -13.36 -2.35 6.38
N TYR A 5 -14.43 -1.74 6.00
CA TYR A 5 -14.42 -0.36 5.50
C TYR A 5 -15.19 0.50 6.49
N VAL A 6 -14.82 1.76 6.53
CA VAL A 6 -15.53 2.75 7.35
C VAL A 6 -16.22 3.71 6.40
N ARG A 7 -17.53 3.85 6.56
CA ARG A 7 -18.33 4.82 5.82
C ARG A 7 -18.60 6.00 6.78
N MET A 8 -18.19 7.17 6.36
CA MET A 8 -18.35 8.38 7.16
C MET A 8 -19.43 9.26 6.55
N ALA A 9 -20.37 9.71 7.36
CA ALA A 9 -21.43 10.63 6.92
C ALA A 9 -20.81 11.91 6.34
N GLY A 10 -21.38 12.41 5.26
CA GLY A 10 -20.88 13.58 4.54
C GLY A 10 -19.76 13.27 3.55
N MET A 11 -19.45 11.99 3.33
CA MET A 11 -18.49 11.54 2.30
C MET A 11 -19.23 10.73 1.22
N GLY A 12 -19.91 11.40 0.32
CA GLY A 12 -20.60 10.74 -0.79
C GLY A 12 -22.11 10.83 -0.68
N GLU A 13 -22.81 9.79 -1.10
CA GLU A 13 -24.29 9.75 -1.19
C GLU A 13 -24.97 9.83 0.20
N ASP A 14 -26.18 10.32 0.20
CA ASP A 14 -27.05 10.38 1.37
C ASP A 14 -27.18 8.99 2.01
N MET A 15 -27.07 8.98 3.33
CA MET A 15 -27.07 7.73 4.10
C MET A 15 -28.48 7.28 4.52
N THR A 16 -29.53 8.06 4.24
CA THR A 16 -30.88 7.72 4.68
C THR A 16 -31.66 6.97 3.62
N GLU A 17 -32.22 5.83 4.02
CA GLU A 17 -33.16 5.05 3.20
C GLU A 17 -34.58 5.63 3.24
N ILE A 18 -34.81 6.72 4.01
CA ILE A 18 -36.15 7.29 4.22
C ILE A 18 -36.55 8.11 2.99
N THR A 19 -37.77 7.89 2.53
CA THR A 19 -38.35 8.66 1.42
C THR A 19 -39.79 9.07 1.80
N PRO A 20 -40.28 10.20 1.28
CA PRO A 20 -41.69 10.56 1.47
C PRO A 20 -42.63 9.46 0.98
N GLY A 21 -43.67 9.18 1.74
CA GLY A 21 -44.63 8.09 1.51
C GLY A 21 -44.20 6.76 2.12
N MET A 22 -43.01 6.71 2.76
CA MET A 22 -42.52 5.46 3.34
C MET A 22 -43.15 5.20 4.71
N PRO A 23 -43.74 3.99 4.93
CA PRO A 23 -44.19 3.60 6.26
C PRO A 23 -43.00 3.21 7.15
N LEU A 24 -42.95 3.76 8.33
CA LEU A 24 -41.95 3.45 9.34
C LEU A 24 -42.53 3.57 10.74
N SER A 25 -41.77 3.35 11.78
CA SER A 25 -42.21 3.59 13.16
C SER A 25 -41.14 4.35 13.94
N VAL A 26 -41.58 5.20 14.85
CA VAL A 26 -40.68 6.03 15.64
C VAL A 26 -40.87 5.74 17.13
N GLU A 27 -39.77 5.76 17.86
CA GLU A 27 -39.77 5.66 19.33
C GLU A 27 -39.44 7.02 19.91
N LEU A 28 -40.25 7.48 20.89
CA LEU A 28 -40.06 8.79 21.53
C LEU A 28 -39.43 8.63 22.91
N ASN A 29 -38.63 9.63 23.28
CA ASN A 29 -38.14 9.74 24.65
C ASN A 29 -39.22 10.43 25.57
N ALA A 30 -38.90 10.56 26.85
CA ALA A 30 -39.84 11.15 27.85
C ALA A 30 -40.19 12.64 27.56
N VAL A 31 -39.45 13.32 26.68
CA VAL A 31 -39.70 14.72 26.31
C VAL A 31 -40.51 14.81 25.01
N GLY A 32 -40.71 13.69 24.30
CA GLY A 32 -41.46 13.65 23.06
C GLY A 32 -40.59 13.80 21.80
N ASN A 33 -39.26 13.69 21.90
CA ASN A 33 -38.37 13.69 20.75
C ASN A 33 -38.16 12.24 20.24
N VAL A 34 -38.00 12.06 18.93
CA VAL A 34 -37.71 10.79 18.32
C VAL A 34 -36.28 10.37 18.63
N VAL A 35 -36.09 9.21 19.22
CA VAL A 35 -34.76 8.63 19.51
C VAL A 35 -34.44 7.44 18.64
N LYS A 36 -35.49 6.79 18.06
CA LYS A 36 -35.26 5.72 17.09
C LYS A 36 -36.28 5.83 15.94
N ILE A 37 -35.78 5.60 14.73
CA ILE A 37 -36.59 5.52 13.51
C ILE A 37 -36.41 4.10 12.95
N ASN A 38 -37.47 3.36 12.79
CA ASN A 38 -37.38 1.98 12.31
C ASN A 38 -37.99 1.86 10.91
N THR A 39 -37.16 1.59 9.92
CA THR A 39 -37.59 1.31 8.53
C THR A 39 -37.66 -0.19 8.26
N SER A 40 -37.19 -1.01 9.21
CA SER A 40 -37.10 -2.47 9.05
C SER A 40 -38.44 -3.15 9.32
N LYS A 41 -38.81 -4.06 8.47
CA LYS A 41 -39.94 -4.99 8.69
C LYS A 41 -39.56 -6.20 9.55
N LYS A 42 -38.26 -6.37 9.78
CA LYS A 42 -37.70 -7.51 10.56
C LYS A 42 -37.61 -7.23 12.04
N VAL A 43 -37.51 -5.97 12.42
CA VAL A 43 -37.34 -5.53 13.81
C VAL A 43 -38.61 -4.83 14.27
N GLN A 44 -39.15 -5.23 15.40
CA GLN A 44 -40.29 -4.57 16.02
C GLN A 44 -39.80 -3.79 17.26
N LEU A 45 -40.12 -2.50 17.30
CA LEU A 45 -39.79 -1.67 18.46
C LEU A 45 -40.99 -1.67 19.41
N PRO A 46 -40.81 -2.04 20.68
CA PRO A 46 -41.87 -1.88 21.68
C PRO A 46 -42.17 -0.40 21.88
N HIS A 47 -43.43 -0.05 22.05
CA HIS A 47 -43.91 1.31 22.26
C HIS A 47 -43.64 2.32 21.15
N SER A 48 -43.38 1.82 19.92
CA SER A 48 -43.19 2.67 18.74
C SER A 48 -44.53 3.16 18.18
N ILE A 49 -44.49 4.32 17.55
CA ILE A 49 -45.63 4.96 16.90
C ILE A 49 -45.46 4.75 15.38
N PRO A 50 -46.41 4.03 14.74
CA PRO A 50 -46.32 3.90 13.29
C PRO A 50 -46.71 5.21 12.60
N MET A 51 -45.97 5.57 11.55
CA MET A 51 -46.25 6.78 10.78
C MET A 51 -45.89 6.57 9.31
N GLU A 52 -46.57 7.32 8.44
CA GLU A 52 -46.21 7.46 7.04
C GLU A 52 -45.53 8.82 6.85
N VAL A 53 -44.29 8.83 6.38
CA VAL A 53 -43.47 10.02 6.28
C VAL A 53 -43.96 10.95 5.17
N VAL A 54 -44.16 12.22 5.47
CA VAL A 54 -44.45 13.27 4.48
C VAL A 54 -43.18 14.07 4.18
N ASP A 55 -42.41 14.41 5.22
CA ASP A 55 -41.22 15.24 5.09
C ASP A 55 -40.28 14.97 6.27
N PHE A 56 -39.00 15.24 6.10
CA PHE A 56 -38.03 15.07 7.18
C PHE A 56 -36.75 15.85 6.89
N ASP A 57 -36.05 16.24 7.93
CA ASP A 57 -34.69 16.76 7.87
C ASP A 57 -33.92 16.19 9.08
N LEU A 58 -33.02 15.26 8.81
CA LEU A 58 -32.17 14.61 9.82
C LEU A 58 -30.76 15.19 9.88
N GLU A 59 -30.55 16.29 9.15
CA GLU A 59 -29.22 16.93 9.08
C GLU A 59 -29.17 18.30 9.80
N LYS A 60 -30.13 19.17 9.52
CA LYS A 60 -30.11 20.56 9.96
C LYS A 60 -31.17 20.87 11.06
N GLU A 61 -32.44 20.69 10.70
CA GLU A 61 -33.54 21.08 11.58
C GLU A 61 -33.97 19.94 12.53
N LEU A 62 -33.55 18.72 12.24
CA LEU A 62 -33.80 17.52 13.04
C LEU A 62 -35.29 17.33 13.35
N PHE A 63 -36.08 17.11 12.29
CA PHE A 63 -37.49 16.81 12.43
C PHE A 63 -37.89 15.65 11.46
N ILE A 64 -39.01 15.02 11.83
CA ILE A 64 -39.72 14.08 10.96
C ILE A 64 -41.21 14.41 11.04
N LYS A 65 -41.85 14.44 9.89
CA LYS A 65 -43.26 14.86 9.74
C LYS A 65 -44.03 13.79 8.97
N GLY A 66 -45.20 13.47 9.44
CA GLY A 66 -45.99 12.45 8.75
C GLY A 66 -47.36 12.20 9.37
N TYR A 67 -48.09 11.26 8.81
CA TYR A 67 -49.38 10.80 9.30
C TYR A 67 -49.20 9.69 10.31
N VAL A 68 -49.73 9.87 11.49
CA VAL A 68 -49.53 8.98 12.64
C VAL A 68 -50.71 8.06 12.83
N ASN A 69 -50.45 6.76 13.07
CA ASN A 69 -51.47 5.73 13.33
C ASN A 69 -52.55 5.63 12.22
N GLY A 70 -52.21 5.99 10.99
CA GLY A 70 -53.14 5.92 9.85
C GLY A 70 -54.09 7.09 9.78
N ASN A 71 -53.93 8.14 10.58
CA ASN A 71 -54.79 9.33 10.50
C ASN A 71 -54.24 10.29 9.43
N GLU A 72 -54.83 10.27 8.24
CA GLU A 72 -54.44 11.11 7.10
C GLU A 72 -55.00 12.54 7.17
N GLU A 73 -55.83 12.86 8.16
CA GLU A 73 -56.40 14.23 8.32
C GLU A 73 -55.48 15.22 8.97
N GLU A 74 -54.48 14.76 9.74
CA GLU A 74 -53.60 15.65 10.51
C GLU A 74 -52.13 15.20 10.45
N GLU A 75 -51.29 16.07 9.93
CA GLU A 75 -49.83 15.87 9.92
C GLU A 75 -49.25 16.20 11.29
N THR A 76 -48.48 15.29 11.85
CA THR A 76 -47.78 15.47 13.11
C THR A 76 -46.28 15.68 12.84
N VAL A 77 -45.68 16.64 13.50
CA VAL A 77 -44.23 16.92 13.41
C VAL A 77 -43.58 16.53 14.73
N TYR A 78 -42.58 15.69 14.67
CA TYR A 78 -41.75 15.35 15.83
C TYR A 78 -40.36 15.90 15.64
N LYS A 79 -39.79 16.45 16.70
CA LYS A 79 -38.35 16.75 16.75
C LYS A 79 -37.58 15.44 16.86
N VAL A 80 -36.45 15.36 16.18
CA VAL A 80 -35.57 14.20 16.24
C VAL A 80 -34.38 14.53 17.16
N ASP A 81 -34.07 13.63 18.06
CA ASP A 81 -32.93 13.79 18.98
C ASP A 81 -31.63 13.76 18.17
N HIS A 82 -30.66 14.60 18.58
CA HIS A 82 -29.36 14.68 17.92
C HIS A 82 -28.64 13.32 17.85
N ASP A 83 -28.86 12.49 18.85
CA ASP A 83 -28.22 11.16 18.96
C ASP A 83 -29.15 10.02 18.54
N ALA A 84 -30.24 10.32 17.82
CA ALA A 84 -31.19 9.32 17.37
C ALA A 84 -30.56 8.29 16.44
N THR A 85 -31.15 7.10 16.38
CA THR A 85 -30.70 6.02 15.50
C THR A 85 -31.77 5.65 14.47
N ILE A 86 -31.33 5.13 13.33
CA ILE A 86 -32.18 4.54 12.29
C ILE A 86 -31.90 3.05 12.25
N ILE A 87 -32.95 2.25 12.31
CA ILE A 87 -32.87 0.80 12.03
C ILE A 87 -33.18 0.63 10.55
N GLU A 88 -32.17 0.31 9.78
CA GLU A 88 -32.27 0.14 8.31
C GLU A 88 -33.07 -1.11 7.94
N SER A 89 -33.46 -1.21 6.67
CA SER A 89 -34.29 -2.31 6.15
C SER A 89 -33.68 -3.70 6.42
N ASP A 90 -32.38 -3.82 6.52
CA ASP A 90 -31.69 -5.09 6.83
C ASP A 90 -31.70 -5.43 8.33
N GLY A 91 -32.03 -4.48 9.19
CA GLY A 91 -32.04 -4.59 10.65
C GLY A 91 -30.82 -3.97 11.34
N THR A 92 -29.91 -3.36 10.60
CA THR A 92 -28.74 -2.70 11.15
C THR A 92 -29.16 -1.37 11.80
N GLU A 93 -28.70 -1.13 13.03
CA GLU A 93 -28.97 0.14 13.72
C GLU A 93 -27.79 1.08 13.51
N VAL A 94 -28.04 2.25 12.91
CA VAL A 94 -27.06 3.27 12.57
C VAL A 94 -27.48 4.61 13.18
N ARG A 95 -26.56 5.35 13.75
CA ARG A 95 -26.83 6.69 14.27
C ARG A 95 -27.08 7.67 13.12
N ILE A 96 -28.05 8.59 13.28
CA ILE A 96 -28.22 9.70 12.33
C ILE A 96 -26.96 10.59 12.34
N ALA A 97 -26.80 11.35 11.29
CA ALA A 97 -25.61 12.20 11.15
C ALA A 97 -25.99 13.66 10.92
N PRO A 98 -26.38 14.38 11.98
CA PRO A 98 -26.56 15.82 11.88
C PRO A 98 -25.34 16.51 11.29
N LEU A 99 -25.54 17.67 10.68
CA LEU A 99 -24.51 18.37 9.91
C LEU A 99 -23.21 18.62 10.72
N ASP A 100 -23.36 18.87 12.02
CA ASP A 100 -22.21 19.17 12.90
C ASP A 100 -21.31 17.94 13.17
N VAL A 101 -21.82 16.71 13.01
CA VAL A 101 -21.01 15.48 13.17
C VAL A 101 -20.55 14.88 11.84
N GLN A 102 -20.96 15.46 10.72
CA GLN A 102 -20.52 15.01 9.41
C GLN A 102 -19.06 15.34 9.14
N PHE A 103 -18.40 14.54 8.29
CA PHE A 103 -17.00 14.72 7.89
C PHE A 103 -16.71 16.14 7.40
N GLN A 104 -17.66 16.72 6.64
CA GLN A 104 -17.50 18.07 6.05
C GLN A 104 -17.39 19.16 7.11
N SER A 105 -18.00 18.96 8.29
CA SER A 105 -17.99 19.93 9.40
C SER A 105 -16.77 19.80 10.30
N ALA A 106 -15.98 18.73 10.16
CA ALA A 106 -14.77 18.54 10.92
C ALA A 106 -13.70 19.57 10.55
N LYS A 107 -12.81 19.89 11.49
CA LYS A 107 -11.70 20.82 11.25
C LYS A 107 -10.83 20.35 10.08
N LEU A 108 -10.31 21.28 9.29
CA LEU A 108 -9.47 20.99 8.13
C LEU A 108 -8.33 20.00 8.46
N SER A 109 -7.66 20.19 9.59
CA SER A 109 -6.58 19.30 10.02
C SER A 109 -7.05 17.87 10.27
N GLN A 110 -8.25 17.69 10.82
CA GLN A 110 -8.84 16.36 11.06
C GLN A 110 -9.19 15.67 9.75
N ARG A 111 -9.76 16.42 8.81
CA ARG A 111 -10.12 15.91 7.46
C ARG A 111 -8.87 15.48 6.69
N ILE A 112 -7.79 16.28 6.72
CA ILE A 112 -6.52 15.95 6.09
C ILE A 112 -5.93 14.69 6.76
N LEU A 113 -5.92 14.63 8.10
CA LEU A 113 -5.38 13.49 8.83
C LEU A 113 -6.14 12.20 8.51
N THR A 114 -7.47 12.28 8.41
CA THR A 114 -8.31 11.12 8.06
C THR A 114 -7.95 10.60 6.66
N ASN A 115 -7.85 11.49 5.67
CA ASN A 115 -7.48 11.10 4.30
C ASN A 115 -6.03 10.61 4.22
N PHE A 116 -5.14 11.10 5.09
CA PHE A 116 -3.74 10.64 5.15
C PHE A 116 -3.60 9.28 5.84
N ALA A 117 -4.57 8.88 6.68
CA ALA A 117 -4.47 7.64 7.46
C ALA A 117 -4.37 6.38 6.59
N GLY A 118 -5.06 6.35 5.43
CA GLY A 118 -4.96 5.25 4.48
C GLY A 118 -3.53 5.04 3.98
N PRO A 119 -2.95 6.04 3.29
CA PRO A 119 -1.54 5.97 2.89
C PRO A 119 -0.57 5.69 4.03
N MET A 120 -0.77 6.31 5.21
CA MET A 120 0.08 6.07 6.38
C MET A 120 0.09 4.60 6.79
N ASN A 121 -1.08 3.94 6.81
CA ASN A 121 -1.16 2.52 7.15
C ASN A 121 -0.39 1.66 6.14
N ASN A 122 -0.38 2.03 4.86
CA ASN A 122 0.40 1.34 3.85
C ASN A 122 1.91 1.49 4.10
N PHE A 123 2.38 2.67 4.54
CA PHE A 123 3.80 2.88 4.90
C PHE A 123 4.18 2.06 6.13
N ILE A 124 3.32 2.03 7.16
CA ILE A 124 3.55 1.24 8.38
C ILE A 124 3.61 -0.25 8.00
N LEU A 125 2.65 -0.73 7.22
CA LEU A 125 2.61 -2.13 6.78
C LEU A 125 3.84 -2.46 5.93
N GLY A 126 4.22 -1.59 5.00
CA GLY A 126 5.41 -1.78 4.17
C GLY A 126 6.68 -1.93 5.00
N PHE A 127 6.87 -1.05 5.99
CA PHE A 127 8.01 -1.11 6.91
C PHE A 127 8.03 -2.43 7.71
N ILE A 128 6.87 -2.85 8.25
CA ILE A 128 6.77 -4.12 9.00
C ILE A 128 7.13 -5.29 8.08
N LEU A 129 6.61 -5.30 6.86
CA LEU A 129 6.85 -6.40 5.90
C LEU A 129 8.31 -6.41 5.42
N PHE A 130 8.96 -5.26 5.14
CA PHE A 130 10.39 -5.22 4.81
C PHE A 130 11.22 -5.78 5.97
N THR A 131 10.92 -5.36 7.19
CA THR A 131 11.61 -5.88 8.38
C THR A 131 11.42 -7.39 8.49
N LEU A 132 10.19 -7.87 8.31
CA LEU A 132 9.88 -9.31 8.34
C LEU A 132 10.64 -10.07 7.24
N ALA A 133 10.70 -9.51 6.02
CA ALA A 133 11.46 -10.13 4.91
C ALA A 133 12.93 -10.30 5.26
N VAL A 134 13.56 -9.27 5.86
CA VAL A 134 14.96 -9.34 6.33
C VAL A 134 15.14 -10.45 7.38
N PHE A 135 14.18 -10.58 8.31
CA PHE A 135 14.23 -11.66 9.31
C PHE A 135 14.11 -13.05 8.66
N LEU A 136 13.21 -13.20 7.69
CA LEU A 136 13.00 -14.46 6.95
C LEU A 136 14.20 -14.82 6.07
N GLN A 137 14.91 -13.83 5.52
CA GLN A 137 16.14 -14.03 4.75
C GLN A 137 17.33 -14.45 5.64
N GLY A 138 17.22 -14.25 6.95
CA GLY A 138 18.26 -14.58 7.91
C GLY A 138 19.14 -13.40 8.28
N GLY A 139 19.16 -12.31 7.53
CA GLY A 139 20.00 -11.15 7.82
C GLY A 139 20.05 -10.15 6.67
N VAL A 140 20.97 -9.20 6.80
CA VAL A 140 21.23 -8.14 5.82
C VAL A 140 22.51 -8.44 5.06
N THR A 141 22.45 -8.51 3.75
CA THR A 141 23.62 -8.65 2.89
C THR A 141 24.54 -7.42 3.04
N ASP A 142 25.81 -7.65 3.34
CA ASP A 142 26.79 -6.58 3.45
C ASP A 142 27.72 -6.59 2.21
N LEU A 143 27.38 -5.78 1.23
CA LEU A 143 28.16 -5.64 0.00
C LEU A 143 29.42 -4.77 0.19
N ASN A 144 29.53 -4.10 1.34
CA ASN A 144 30.66 -3.19 1.63
C ASN A 144 31.85 -3.91 2.28
N THR A 145 31.76 -5.22 2.44
CA THR A 145 32.86 -6.04 2.97
C THR A 145 33.43 -6.92 1.85
N ASN A 146 34.69 -7.35 2.01
CA ASN A 146 35.32 -8.34 1.15
C ASN A 146 35.21 -9.78 1.71
N GLN A 147 34.35 -9.96 2.72
CA GLN A 147 34.17 -11.25 3.39
C GLN A 147 33.16 -12.13 2.61
N ILE A 148 33.49 -13.39 2.46
CA ILE A 148 32.61 -14.41 1.85
C ILE A 148 31.58 -14.84 2.91
N GLY A 149 30.31 -14.84 2.55
CA GLY A 149 29.24 -15.39 3.40
C GLY A 149 29.14 -16.90 3.23
N GLN A 150 28.33 -17.34 2.30
CA GLN A 150 28.11 -18.75 2.09
C GLN A 150 28.82 -19.23 0.80
N VAL A 151 29.36 -20.44 0.83
CA VAL A 151 29.95 -21.10 -0.35
C VAL A 151 29.02 -22.23 -0.79
N ILE A 152 28.63 -22.23 -2.07
CA ILE A 152 27.73 -23.25 -2.62
C ILE A 152 28.48 -24.58 -2.71
N PRO A 153 27.98 -25.67 -2.12
CA PRO A 153 28.61 -26.99 -2.22
C PRO A 153 28.77 -27.43 -3.68
N ASN A 154 29.89 -28.02 -3.98
CA ASN A 154 30.22 -28.55 -5.33
C ASN A 154 30.30 -27.46 -6.42
N GLY A 155 30.41 -26.20 -6.03
CA GLY A 155 30.66 -25.08 -6.95
C GLY A 155 32.14 -24.76 -7.05
N PRO A 156 32.56 -23.96 -8.08
CA PRO A 156 33.99 -23.69 -8.32
C PRO A 156 34.73 -23.12 -7.10
N ALA A 157 34.08 -22.32 -6.28
CA ALA A 157 34.68 -21.78 -5.05
C ALA A 157 34.93 -22.87 -4.01
N ALA A 158 33.98 -23.80 -3.84
CA ALA A 158 34.11 -24.92 -2.90
C ALA A 158 35.23 -25.88 -3.35
N GLU A 159 35.27 -26.20 -4.64
CA GLU A 159 36.29 -27.09 -5.22
C GLU A 159 37.69 -26.47 -5.08
N ALA A 160 37.81 -25.18 -5.20
CA ALA A 160 39.08 -24.44 -5.02
C ALA A 160 39.47 -24.30 -3.55
N GLY A 161 38.60 -24.68 -2.60
CA GLY A 161 38.89 -24.62 -1.18
C GLY A 161 38.52 -23.31 -0.49
N LEU A 162 37.76 -22.42 -1.15
CA LEU A 162 37.19 -21.22 -0.50
C LEU A 162 36.19 -21.66 0.58
N LYS A 163 36.18 -20.94 1.69
CA LYS A 163 35.31 -21.25 2.83
C LYS A 163 34.53 -20.01 3.27
N GLU A 164 33.47 -20.28 4.00
CA GLU A 164 32.66 -19.26 4.67
C GLU A 164 33.55 -18.44 5.61
N ASN A 165 33.36 -17.15 5.64
CA ASN A 165 34.11 -16.14 6.40
C ASN A 165 35.53 -15.84 5.91
N ASP A 166 35.98 -16.42 4.80
CA ASP A 166 37.25 -15.98 4.17
C ASP A 166 37.12 -14.50 3.76
N LYS A 167 38.18 -13.72 4.00
CA LYS A 167 38.25 -12.34 3.49
C LYS A 167 39.11 -12.35 2.22
N VAL A 168 38.54 -11.98 1.11
CA VAL A 168 39.24 -11.92 -0.18
C VAL A 168 40.08 -10.63 -0.22
N LEU A 169 41.39 -10.76 -0.09
CA LEU A 169 42.30 -9.61 -0.09
C LEU A 169 42.60 -9.14 -1.53
N SER A 170 42.78 -10.07 -2.46
CA SER A 170 43.03 -9.73 -3.87
C SER A 170 42.62 -10.85 -4.80
N ILE A 171 42.34 -10.50 -6.08
CA ILE A 171 42.12 -11.42 -7.18
C ILE A 171 43.02 -10.99 -8.32
N ASN A 172 43.91 -11.90 -8.79
CA ASN A 172 44.94 -11.62 -9.82
C ASN A 172 45.74 -10.34 -9.50
N ASN A 173 46.17 -10.20 -8.25
CA ASN A 173 46.90 -9.04 -7.71
C ASN A 173 46.12 -7.73 -7.64
N GLN A 174 44.82 -7.73 -8.02
CA GLN A 174 43.95 -6.57 -7.83
C GLN A 174 43.32 -6.62 -6.42
N LYS A 175 43.60 -5.60 -5.62
CA LYS A 175 43.13 -5.53 -4.23
C LYS A 175 41.62 -5.40 -4.14
N ILE A 176 40.97 -6.27 -3.35
CA ILE A 176 39.53 -6.29 -3.15
C ILE A 176 39.18 -5.66 -1.80
N LYS A 177 38.36 -4.63 -1.79
CA LYS A 177 37.88 -3.96 -0.57
C LYS A 177 36.43 -4.26 -0.29
N LYS A 178 35.67 -4.53 -1.33
CA LYS A 178 34.20 -4.73 -1.24
C LYS A 178 33.77 -5.90 -2.11
N TYR A 179 32.68 -6.50 -1.73
CA TYR A 179 32.05 -7.57 -2.52
C TYR A 179 31.48 -7.00 -3.84
N GLU A 180 30.83 -5.83 -3.74
CA GLU A 180 30.28 -5.13 -4.89
C GLU A 180 30.40 -3.62 -4.70
N ASP A 181 30.86 -2.93 -5.78
CA ASP A 181 30.95 -1.49 -5.78
C ASP A 181 30.50 -0.98 -7.17
N UNK A 182 29.57 -0.46 -7.04
CA UNK A 182 28.90 -0.03 -8.20
C UNK A 182 29.65 1.04 -8.95
N UNK A 183 30.66 1.61 -8.45
CA UNK A 183 31.51 2.56 -9.05
C UNK A 183 32.89 2.10 -9.39
N UNK A 184 33.19 1.03 -8.87
CA UNK A 184 34.49 0.61 -9.09
C UNK A 184 34.59 -0.62 -9.93
N UNK A 185 35.30 -0.78 -10.68
CA UNK A 185 35.60 -1.85 -11.49
C UNK A 185 36.50 -2.86 -10.92
N GLU A 186 36.78 -2.67 -9.86
CA GLU A 186 37.77 -3.51 -9.15
C GLU A 186 37.13 -4.21 -7.94
N ASP A 187 35.85 -4.47 -7.94
CA ASP A 187 35.18 -5.27 -6.92
C ASP A 187 35.18 -6.77 -7.29
N PHE A 188 34.90 -7.59 -6.29
CA PHE A 188 34.85 -9.05 -6.42
C PHE A 188 33.93 -9.49 -7.57
N THR A 189 32.71 -8.98 -7.58
CA THR A 189 31.66 -9.38 -8.53
C THR A 189 32.07 -9.06 -9.97
N THR A 190 32.57 -7.87 -10.21
CA THR A 190 32.98 -7.41 -11.55
C THR A 190 34.13 -8.25 -12.11
N ILE A 191 35.13 -8.54 -11.27
CA ILE A 191 36.31 -9.34 -11.73
C ILE A 191 35.86 -10.77 -12.08
N VAL A 192 35.05 -11.38 -11.22
CA VAL A 192 34.55 -12.76 -11.46
C VAL A 192 33.68 -12.82 -12.72
N GLN A 193 32.74 -11.91 -12.88
CA GLN A 193 31.81 -11.90 -14.01
C GLN A 193 32.51 -11.70 -15.35
N LYS A 194 33.58 -10.91 -15.41
CA LYS A 194 34.33 -10.62 -16.65
C LYS A 194 35.28 -11.77 -17.08
N ASN A 195 35.45 -12.77 -16.23
CA ASN A 195 36.42 -13.85 -16.53
C ASN A 195 35.80 -15.25 -16.46
N PRO A 196 34.76 -15.55 -17.27
CA PRO A 196 34.23 -16.91 -17.32
C PRO A 196 35.28 -17.88 -17.85
N GLU A 197 35.39 -19.05 -17.26
CA GLU A 197 36.28 -20.17 -17.63
C GLU A 197 37.77 -19.81 -17.55
N LYS A 198 38.17 -18.67 -16.97
CA LYS A 198 39.57 -18.29 -16.79
C LYS A 198 39.99 -18.48 -15.34
N PRO A 199 41.08 -19.16 -15.06
CA PRO A 199 41.55 -19.33 -13.67
C PRO A 199 41.94 -17.99 -13.08
N LEU A 200 41.46 -17.72 -11.91
CA LEU A 200 41.68 -16.49 -11.12
C LEU A 200 42.44 -16.87 -9.84
N THR A 201 43.50 -16.15 -9.54
CA THR A 201 44.28 -16.36 -8.34
C THR A 201 43.70 -15.48 -7.23
N PHE A 202 43.14 -16.11 -6.22
CA PHE A 202 42.57 -15.45 -5.02
C PHE A 202 43.56 -15.49 -3.91
N VAL A 203 43.82 -14.38 -3.26
CA VAL A 203 44.54 -14.34 -1.96
C VAL A 203 43.48 -14.05 -0.91
N VAL A 204 43.29 -14.96 0.04
CA VAL A 204 42.31 -14.85 1.11
C VAL A 204 42.96 -14.86 2.47
N GLU A 205 42.39 -14.12 3.43
CA GLU A 205 42.75 -14.20 4.83
C GLU A 205 41.80 -15.15 5.55
N ARG A 206 42.35 -16.19 6.13
CA ARG A 206 41.60 -17.22 6.91
C ARG A 206 42.30 -17.37 8.28
N ASN A 207 41.60 -17.05 9.36
CA ASN A 207 42.14 -17.15 10.73
C ASN A 207 43.45 -16.42 10.89
N GLY A 208 43.60 -15.24 10.26
CA GLY A 208 44.82 -14.40 10.36
C GLY A 208 46.00 -14.88 9.51
N LYS A 209 45.79 -15.88 8.63
CA LYS A 209 46.80 -16.36 7.70
C LYS A 209 46.34 -16.13 6.27
N GLU A 210 47.26 -15.77 5.42
CA GLU A 210 47.00 -15.63 3.98
C GLU A 210 47.13 -17.00 3.30
N GLU A 211 46.14 -17.34 2.49
CA GLU A 211 46.13 -18.54 1.65
C GLU A 211 45.88 -18.12 0.20
N GLN A 212 46.60 -18.76 -0.70
CA GLN A 212 46.43 -18.54 -2.16
C GLN A 212 45.66 -19.70 -2.76
N LEU A 213 44.56 -19.39 -3.46
CA LEU A 213 43.64 -20.38 -4.08
C LEU A 213 43.47 -20.03 -5.55
N THR A 214 43.31 -21.04 -6.39
CA THR A 214 42.99 -20.82 -7.80
C THR A 214 41.53 -21.23 -8.04
N VAL A 215 40.68 -20.26 -8.41
CA VAL A 215 39.26 -20.48 -8.66
C VAL A 215 38.97 -20.22 -10.15
N THR A 216 38.34 -21.16 -10.84
CA THR A 216 37.93 -20.99 -12.23
C THR A 216 36.40 -20.76 -12.28
N PRO A 217 35.93 -19.53 -12.59
CA PRO A 217 34.50 -19.29 -12.65
C PRO A 217 33.82 -20.11 -13.74
N GLU A 218 32.69 -20.71 -13.41
CA GLU A 218 31.80 -21.36 -14.38
C GLU A 218 31.15 -20.33 -15.29
N LYS A 219 30.90 -20.72 -16.51
CA LYS A 219 30.20 -19.94 -17.53
C LYS A 219 28.69 -20.02 -17.30
N GLN A 220 28.05 -18.88 -17.07
CA GLN A 220 26.58 -18.79 -16.96
C GLN A 220 26.06 -17.79 -18.00
N LYS A 221 25.03 -18.19 -18.72
CA LYS A 221 24.30 -17.27 -19.63
C LYS A 221 23.21 -16.55 -18.85
N VAL A 222 23.24 -15.24 -18.85
CA VAL A 222 22.20 -14.39 -18.25
C VAL A 222 21.72 -13.44 -19.33
N GLU A 223 20.50 -13.62 -19.76
CA GLU A 223 19.92 -12.88 -20.90
C GLU A 223 20.79 -13.04 -22.16
N LYS A 224 21.40 -11.94 -22.62
CA LYS A 224 22.24 -11.89 -23.82
C LYS A 224 23.74 -11.89 -23.50
N GLN A 225 24.11 -11.99 -22.21
CA GLN A 225 25.52 -11.93 -21.79
C GLN A 225 25.98 -13.27 -21.20
N THR A 226 27.25 -13.53 -21.36
CA THR A 226 27.93 -14.66 -20.72
C THR A 226 28.79 -14.12 -19.60
N ILE A 227 28.54 -14.59 -18.37
CA ILE A 227 29.26 -14.13 -17.17
C ILE A 227 29.90 -15.31 -16.45
N GLY A 228 30.95 -15.01 -15.67
CA GLY A 228 31.59 -15.99 -14.78
C GLY A 228 30.83 -16.04 -13.44
N LYS A 229 30.76 -17.24 -12.85
CA LYS A 229 30.18 -17.45 -11.53
C LYS A 229 31.04 -18.43 -10.75
N VAL A 230 31.29 -18.12 -9.46
CA VAL A 230 32.12 -18.99 -8.60
C VAL A 230 31.35 -19.71 -7.50
N GLY A 231 30.08 -19.35 -7.30
CA GLY A 231 29.23 -20.02 -6.32
C GLY A 231 29.49 -19.58 -4.89
N VAL A 232 29.57 -18.27 -4.67
CA VAL A 232 29.64 -17.69 -3.33
C VAL A 232 28.53 -16.64 -3.17
N TYR A 233 28.11 -16.46 -1.93
CA TYR A 233 27.20 -15.38 -1.53
C TYR A 233 27.97 -14.39 -0.67
N PRO A 234 27.60 -13.11 -0.72
CA PRO A 234 28.22 -12.10 0.15
C PRO A 234 27.91 -12.36 1.62
N TYR A 235 28.72 -11.78 2.49
CA TYR A 235 28.56 -11.87 3.94
C TYR A 235 27.22 -11.26 4.37
N MET A 236 26.56 -11.89 5.36
CA MET A 236 25.31 -11.41 5.92
C MET A 236 25.47 -11.05 7.40
N LYS A 237 25.04 -9.86 7.77
CA LYS A 237 24.89 -9.45 9.16
C LYS A 237 23.61 -10.04 9.72
N THR A 238 23.73 -10.85 10.77
CA THR A 238 22.59 -11.60 11.33
C THR A 238 22.12 -11.08 12.68
N ASP A 239 22.82 -10.09 13.25
CA ASP A 239 22.49 -9.49 14.54
C ASP A 239 21.18 -8.68 14.47
N LEU A 240 20.49 -8.58 15.60
CA LEU A 240 19.18 -7.92 15.68
C LEU A 240 19.22 -6.44 15.24
N PRO A 241 20.20 -5.60 15.71
CA PRO A 241 20.25 -4.22 15.21
C PRO A 241 20.42 -4.12 13.71
N SER A 242 21.25 -4.96 13.08
CA SER A 242 21.44 -4.95 11.62
C SER A 242 20.15 -5.34 10.90
N LYS A 243 19.40 -6.32 11.40
CA LYS A 243 18.12 -6.73 10.79
C LYS A 243 17.08 -5.60 10.83
N LEU A 244 16.97 -4.91 11.98
CA LEU A 244 16.04 -3.77 12.11
C LEU A 244 16.46 -2.62 11.18
N MET A 245 17.77 -2.31 11.14
CA MET A 245 18.31 -1.28 10.25
C MET A 245 18.10 -1.66 8.77
N GLY A 246 18.19 -2.95 8.44
CA GLY A 246 17.91 -3.47 7.10
C GLY A 246 16.47 -3.17 6.67
N GLY A 247 15.50 -3.44 7.54
CA GLY A 247 14.08 -3.10 7.26
C GLY A 247 13.88 -1.61 7.00
N ILE A 248 14.54 -0.75 7.80
CA ILE A 248 14.51 0.71 7.60
C ILE A 248 15.13 1.05 6.22
N GLN A 249 16.31 0.49 5.93
CA GLN A 249 17.03 0.77 4.69
C GLN A 249 16.23 0.33 3.47
N ASP A 250 15.61 -0.85 3.50
CA ASP A 250 14.77 -1.34 2.40
C ASP A 250 13.54 -0.45 2.20
N THR A 251 12.94 0.03 3.29
CA THR A 251 11.82 0.98 3.24
C THR A 251 12.24 2.28 2.54
N LEU A 252 13.38 2.85 2.94
CA LEU A 252 13.91 4.09 2.36
C LEU A 252 14.31 3.90 0.89
N ASN A 253 14.96 2.79 0.58
CA ASN A 253 15.37 2.45 -0.79
C ASN A 253 14.16 2.30 -1.70
N SER A 254 13.14 1.54 -1.25
CA SER A 254 11.89 1.35 -2.00
C SER A 254 11.20 2.70 -2.24
N THR A 255 11.07 3.51 -1.19
CA THR A 255 10.49 4.86 -1.28
C THR A 255 11.22 5.71 -2.35
N THR A 256 12.55 5.72 -2.27
CA THR A 256 13.40 6.48 -3.21
C THR A 256 13.22 5.98 -4.65
N GLN A 257 13.20 4.66 -4.84
CA GLN A 257 13.01 4.06 -6.17
C GLN A 257 11.65 4.43 -6.77
N ILE A 258 10.58 4.39 -5.96
CA ILE A 258 9.24 4.76 -6.43
C ILE A 258 9.20 6.23 -6.87
N PHE A 259 9.78 7.14 -6.06
CA PHE A 259 9.85 8.55 -6.44
C PHE A 259 10.69 8.78 -7.70
N LYS A 260 11.81 8.08 -7.86
CA LYS A 260 12.62 8.13 -9.10
C LYS A 260 11.82 7.62 -10.30
N ALA A 261 11.08 6.51 -10.13
CA ALA A 261 10.23 5.95 -11.18
C ALA A 261 9.15 6.96 -11.60
N LEU A 262 8.44 7.56 -10.61
CA LEU A 262 7.44 8.60 -10.88
C LEU A 262 8.07 9.83 -11.56
N GLY A 263 9.24 10.27 -11.07
CA GLY A 263 9.98 11.39 -11.68
C GLY A 263 10.35 11.11 -13.13
N SER A 264 10.73 9.87 -13.44
CA SER A 264 11.11 9.49 -14.81
C SER A 264 9.93 9.54 -15.79
N LEU A 265 8.68 9.51 -15.31
CA LEU A 265 7.51 9.66 -16.16
C LEU A 265 7.37 11.11 -16.66
N PHE A 266 7.86 12.08 -15.88
CA PHE A 266 7.84 13.50 -16.30
C PHE A 266 8.97 13.84 -17.29
N THR A 267 10.08 13.10 -17.24
CA THR A 267 11.22 13.34 -18.15
C THR A 267 11.14 12.53 -19.43
N GLY A 268 10.34 11.47 -19.45
CA GLY A 268 10.16 10.65 -20.66
C GLY A 268 9.05 9.61 -20.40
N PHE A 269 7.81 10.04 -20.65
CA PHE A 269 6.66 9.18 -20.45
C PHE A 269 6.74 7.96 -21.35
N SER A 270 6.62 6.79 -20.73
CA SER A 270 6.56 5.52 -21.47
C SER A 270 5.71 4.53 -20.65
N LEU A 271 4.72 3.95 -21.31
CA LEU A 271 3.87 2.92 -20.69
C LEU A 271 4.70 1.70 -20.25
N ASN A 272 5.85 1.45 -20.91
CA ASN A 272 6.74 0.33 -20.57
C ASN A 272 7.36 0.46 -19.17
N LYS A 273 7.35 1.66 -18.60
CA LYS A 273 7.85 1.89 -17.23
C LYS A 273 6.79 1.62 -16.16
N LEU A 274 5.54 1.43 -16.57
CA LEU A 274 4.42 1.14 -15.67
C LEU A 274 4.12 -0.35 -15.71
N GLY A 275 3.96 -0.93 -14.56
CA GLY A 275 3.53 -2.33 -14.43
C GLY A 275 2.03 -2.40 -14.17
N GLY A 276 1.34 -3.19 -14.95
CA GLY A 276 -0.08 -3.44 -14.79
C GLY A 276 -0.36 -4.80 -14.16
N PRO A 277 -1.63 -5.23 -14.21
CA PRO A 277 -2.04 -6.48 -13.56
C PRO A 277 -1.31 -7.73 -14.06
N VAL A 278 -0.96 -7.80 -15.34
CA VAL A 278 -0.26 -8.96 -15.92
C VAL A 278 1.18 -9.03 -15.37
N MET A 279 1.86 -7.88 -15.31
CA MET A 279 3.19 -7.79 -14.70
C MET A 279 3.15 -8.18 -13.23
N MET A 280 2.14 -7.71 -12.48
CA MET A 280 1.96 -8.06 -11.06
C MET A 280 1.79 -9.57 -10.87
N PHE A 281 1.01 -10.22 -11.75
CA PHE A 281 0.84 -11.67 -11.72
C PHE A 281 2.18 -12.40 -11.90
N LYS A 282 2.98 -11.99 -12.91
CA LYS A 282 4.30 -12.59 -13.16
C LYS A 282 5.27 -12.40 -12.00
N LEU A 283 5.32 -11.18 -11.45
CA LEU A 283 6.15 -10.89 -10.26
C LEU A 283 5.74 -11.76 -9.06
N SER A 284 4.43 -11.99 -8.90
CA SER A 284 3.92 -12.84 -7.81
C SER A 284 4.32 -14.30 -8.01
N GLU A 285 4.26 -14.79 -9.25
CA GLU A 285 4.71 -16.14 -9.60
C GLU A 285 6.22 -16.31 -9.33
N GLU A 286 7.04 -15.37 -9.82
CA GLU A 286 8.49 -15.37 -9.59
C GLU A 286 8.83 -15.32 -8.10
N ALA A 287 8.15 -14.44 -7.35
CA ALA A 287 8.35 -14.33 -5.91
C ALA A 287 7.98 -15.63 -5.18
N SER A 288 6.86 -16.26 -5.58
CA SER A 288 6.42 -17.54 -5.02
C SER A 288 7.46 -18.65 -5.24
N ASN A 289 8.02 -18.71 -6.44
CA ASN A 289 9.05 -19.69 -6.78
C ASN A 289 10.38 -19.42 -6.05
N ALA A 290 10.67 -18.15 -5.73
CA ALA A 290 11.89 -17.75 -5.01
C ALA A 290 11.79 -17.95 -3.49
N GLY A 291 10.57 -18.15 -2.95
CA GLY A 291 10.37 -18.46 -1.54
C GLY A 291 9.67 -17.37 -0.72
N VAL A 292 9.29 -17.75 0.50
CA VAL A 292 8.43 -16.93 1.36
C VAL A 292 9.00 -15.52 1.61
N SER A 293 10.30 -15.39 1.83
CA SER A 293 10.93 -14.08 2.07
C SER A 293 10.73 -13.13 0.89
N THR A 294 10.83 -13.66 -0.34
CA THR A 294 10.63 -12.85 -1.57
C THR A 294 9.17 -12.45 -1.73
N VAL A 295 8.24 -13.33 -1.39
CA VAL A 295 6.80 -13.01 -1.39
C VAL A 295 6.52 -11.87 -0.41
N VAL A 296 7.06 -11.95 0.82
CA VAL A 296 6.88 -10.91 1.85
C VAL A 296 7.53 -9.59 1.39
N PHE A 297 8.70 -9.65 0.77
CA PHE A 297 9.37 -8.47 0.20
C PHE A 297 8.52 -7.83 -0.90
N LEU A 298 7.95 -8.63 -1.80
CA LEU A 298 7.03 -8.13 -2.85
C LEU A 298 5.80 -7.47 -2.23
N MET A 299 5.20 -8.09 -1.21
CA MET A 299 4.06 -7.49 -0.48
C MET A 299 4.44 -6.14 0.12
N ALA A 300 5.64 -6.03 0.69
CA ALA A 300 6.15 -4.77 1.25
C ALA A 300 6.25 -3.69 0.15
N MET A 301 6.85 -4.04 -0.99
CA MET A 301 6.97 -3.14 -2.14
C MET A 301 5.60 -2.66 -2.64
N LEU A 302 4.64 -3.58 -2.76
CA LEU A 302 3.28 -3.25 -3.20
C LEU A 302 2.58 -2.31 -2.21
N SER A 303 2.75 -2.56 -0.91
CA SER A 303 2.18 -1.70 0.13
C SER A 303 2.76 -0.28 0.06
N MET A 304 4.09 -0.15 -0.06
CA MET A 304 4.75 1.16 -0.21
C MET A 304 4.28 1.88 -1.47
N ASN A 305 4.22 1.15 -2.59
CA ASN A 305 3.77 1.70 -3.86
C ASN A 305 2.34 2.23 -3.75
N LEU A 306 1.44 1.45 -3.15
CA LEU A 306 0.04 1.85 -2.93
C LEU A 306 -0.05 3.09 -2.02
N GLY A 307 0.76 3.16 -0.97
CA GLY A 307 0.83 4.33 -0.09
C GLY A 307 1.24 5.60 -0.85
N ILE A 308 2.28 5.51 -1.67
CA ILE A 308 2.80 6.66 -2.44
C ILE A 308 1.80 7.06 -3.54
N ILE A 309 1.27 6.09 -4.30
CA ILE A 309 0.30 6.37 -5.38
C ILE A 309 -0.95 7.04 -4.80
N ASN A 310 -1.45 6.55 -3.65
CA ASN A 310 -2.63 7.14 -3.01
C ASN A 310 -2.40 8.59 -2.55
N LEU A 311 -1.14 9.01 -2.37
CA LEU A 311 -0.82 10.41 -2.05
C LEU A 311 -0.69 11.32 -3.28
N LEU A 312 -0.74 10.76 -4.50
CA LEU A 312 -0.69 11.60 -5.70
C LEU A 312 -1.93 12.51 -5.77
N PRO A 313 -1.78 13.76 -6.26
CA PRO A 313 -2.90 14.71 -6.35
C PRO A 313 -3.85 14.37 -7.50
N ILE A 314 -4.34 13.14 -7.53
CA ILE A 314 -5.28 12.64 -8.54
C ILE A 314 -6.65 12.56 -7.88
N PRO A 315 -7.66 13.28 -8.37
CA PRO A 315 -9.02 13.13 -7.85
C PRO A 315 -9.47 11.67 -7.99
N ALA A 316 -10.09 11.12 -6.98
CA ALA A 316 -10.40 9.72 -6.74
C ALA A 316 -9.44 9.01 -5.78
N LEU A 317 -8.24 9.56 -5.57
CA LEU A 317 -7.28 9.05 -4.57
C LEU A 317 -7.28 9.94 -3.33
N ASP A 318 -6.72 9.44 -2.22
CA ASP A 318 -6.67 10.17 -0.95
C ASP A 318 -5.90 11.50 -1.08
N GLY A 319 -4.83 11.52 -1.87
CA GLY A 319 -4.06 12.72 -2.18
C GLY A 319 -4.90 13.79 -2.88
N GLY A 320 -5.78 13.38 -3.78
CA GLY A 320 -6.72 14.31 -4.43
C GLY A 320 -7.68 14.93 -3.42
N LYS A 321 -8.22 14.12 -2.51
CA LYS A 321 -9.08 14.62 -1.42
C LYS A 321 -8.33 15.59 -0.50
N ILE A 322 -7.06 15.30 -0.19
CA ILE A 322 -6.21 16.21 0.61
C ILE A 322 -6.07 17.55 -0.11
N VAL A 323 -5.82 17.53 -1.43
CA VAL A 323 -5.70 18.77 -2.22
C VAL A 323 -7.03 19.55 -2.21
N LEU A 324 -8.16 18.86 -2.38
CA LEU A 324 -9.48 19.51 -2.32
C LEU A 324 -9.73 20.15 -0.94
N ASN A 325 -9.39 19.44 0.15
CA ASN A 325 -9.49 19.99 1.51
C ASN A 325 -8.62 21.24 1.70
N ILE A 326 -7.40 21.24 1.14
CA ILE A 326 -6.50 22.42 1.21
C ILE A 326 -7.13 23.60 0.44
N ILE A 327 -7.67 23.33 -0.76
CA ILE A 327 -8.34 24.36 -1.57
C ILE A 327 -9.54 24.98 -0.79
N GLU A 328 -10.36 24.14 -0.14
CA GLU A 328 -11.47 24.61 0.70
C GLU A 328 -10.96 25.48 1.86
N GLY A 329 -9.89 25.05 2.51
CA GLY A 329 -9.26 25.80 3.60
C GLY A 329 -8.80 27.18 3.18
N VAL A 330 -8.17 27.29 1.98
CA VAL A 330 -7.70 28.57 1.42
C VAL A 330 -8.88 29.45 0.99
N ARG A 331 -9.93 28.85 0.41
CA ARG A 331 -11.12 29.59 -0.06
C ARG A 331 -12.03 30.03 1.10
N GLY A 332 -11.94 29.37 2.25
CA GLY A 332 -12.83 29.58 3.39
C GLY A 332 -14.27 29.12 3.14
N LYS A 333 -14.51 28.32 2.11
CA LYS A 333 -15.84 27.81 1.73
C LYS A 333 -15.72 26.38 1.22
N PRO A 334 -16.60 25.47 1.64
CA PRO A 334 -16.60 24.10 1.16
C PRO A 334 -16.92 24.02 -0.33
N ILE A 335 -16.46 22.96 -0.97
CA ILE A 335 -16.83 22.60 -2.34
C ILE A 335 -18.16 21.84 -2.23
N SER A 336 -19.11 22.15 -3.12
CA SER A 336 -20.40 21.45 -3.10
C SER A 336 -20.21 19.96 -3.42
N PRO A 337 -20.97 19.06 -2.80
CA PRO A 337 -20.86 17.61 -3.05
C PRO A 337 -20.95 17.24 -4.52
N GLU A 338 -21.82 17.91 -5.27
CA GLU A 338 -21.92 17.69 -6.73
C GLU A 338 -20.61 17.94 -7.46
N LYS A 339 -19.93 19.05 -7.15
CA LYS A 339 -18.64 19.39 -7.79
C LYS A 339 -17.54 18.44 -7.38
N GLU A 340 -17.48 18.06 -6.10
CA GLU A 340 -16.55 17.08 -5.60
C GLU A 340 -16.77 15.73 -6.30
N GLY A 341 -18.03 15.32 -6.46
CA GLY A 341 -18.43 14.10 -7.17
C GLY A 341 -17.96 14.10 -8.63
N ILE A 342 -18.20 15.22 -9.36
CA ILE A 342 -17.76 15.35 -10.75
C ILE A 342 -16.23 15.28 -10.86
N ILE A 343 -15.51 16.00 -9.98
CA ILE A 343 -14.04 15.99 -9.98
C ILE A 343 -13.53 14.56 -9.72
N THR A 344 -14.12 13.86 -8.76
CA THR A 344 -13.76 12.48 -8.41
C THR A 344 -14.05 11.54 -9.58
N LEU A 345 -15.19 11.70 -10.25
CA LEU A 345 -15.57 10.88 -11.41
C LEU A 345 -14.58 11.05 -12.57
N ILE A 346 -14.16 12.29 -12.84
CA ILE A 346 -13.13 12.58 -13.86
C ILE A 346 -11.81 11.91 -13.49
N GLY A 347 -11.38 12.03 -12.22
CA GLY A 347 -10.17 11.38 -11.73
C GLY A 347 -10.24 9.86 -11.85
N PHE A 348 -11.37 9.28 -11.48
CA PHE A 348 -11.61 7.84 -11.59
C PHE A 348 -11.55 7.39 -13.07
N GLY A 349 -12.20 8.13 -13.96
CA GLY A 349 -12.16 7.85 -15.40
C GLY A 349 -10.74 7.86 -15.95
N PHE A 350 -9.93 8.86 -15.53
CA PHE A 350 -8.51 8.94 -15.91
C PHE A 350 -7.73 7.70 -15.45
N VAL A 351 -7.91 7.29 -14.20
CA VAL A 351 -7.22 6.10 -13.64
C VAL A 351 -7.66 4.82 -14.39
N MET A 352 -8.96 4.70 -14.71
CA MET A 352 -9.48 3.54 -15.45
C MET A 352 -8.89 3.46 -16.87
N VAL A 353 -8.82 4.59 -17.59
CA VAL A 353 -8.20 4.63 -18.92
C VAL A 353 -6.72 4.24 -18.84
N LEU A 354 -6.00 4.80 -17.86
CA LEU A 354 -4.59 4.47 -17.65
C LEU A 354 -4.41 2.96 -17.37
N MET A 355 -5.27 2.38 -16.51
CA MET A 355 -5.23 0.96 -16.18
C MET A 355 -5.42 0.08 -17.43
N VAL A 356 -6.39 0.44 -18.29
CA VAL A 356 -6.62 -0.29 -19.56
C VAL A 356 -5.39 -0.20 -20.47
N LEU A 357 -4.81 1.00 -20.62
CA LEU A 357 -3.64 1.19 -21.47
C LEU A 357 -2.42 0.41 -20.97
N VAL A 358 -2.18 0.43 -19.64
CA VAL A 358 -1.06 -0.30 -19.03
C VAL A 358 -1.28 -1.82 -19.14
N THR A 359 -2.51 -2.29 -18.94
CA THR A 359 -2.85 -3.72 -19.09
C THR A 359 -2.61 -4.16 -20.53
N TRP A 360 -3.05 -3.36 -21.51
CA TRP A 360 -2.82 -3.65 -22.94
C TRP A 360 -1.32 -3.73 -23.25
N ASN A 361 -0.55 -2.77 -22.74
CA ASN A 361 0.91 -2.73 -22.89
C ASN A 361 1.57 -3.98 -22.27
N ASP A 362 1.12 -4.41 -21.09
CA ASP A 362 1.60 -5.65 -20.45
C ASP A 362 1.33 -6.86 -21.34
N ILE A 363 0.10 -6.96 -21.89
CA ILE A 363 -0.28 -8.08 -22.77
C ILE A 363 0.65 -8.11 -23.99
N GLN A 364 0.88 -6.96 -24.62
CA GLN A 364 1.80 -6.89 -25.77
C GLN A 364 3.22 -7.33 -25.40
N ARG A 365 3.71 -6.88 -24.25
CA ARG A 365 5.08 -7.15 -23.78
C ARG A 365 5.33 -8.62 -23.44
N PHE A 366 4.32 -9.30 -22.88
CA PHE A 366 4.52 -10.64 -22.32
C PHE A 366 3.98 -11.77 -23.18
N PHE A 367 3.14 -11.47 -24.17
CA PHE A 367 2.52 -12.50 -25.01
C PHE A 367 2.79 -12.33 -26.51
N PHE A 368 3.26 -11.15 -26.94
CA PHE A 368 3.58 -10.86 -28.34
C PHE A 368 4.99 -10.31 -28.50
#